data_bd429de7bead50f11d9142bad7f32baf
#
_entry.id   bd429de7bead50f11d9142bad7f32baf
#
_cell.length_a   1.000
_cell.length_b   1.000
_cell.length_c   1.000
_cell.angle_alpha   90.00
_cell.angle_beta   90.00
_cell.angle_gamma   90.00
#
_symmetry.space_group_name_H-M   'P 1'
#
loop_
_entity.id
_entity.type
_entity.pdbx_description
1 polymer ?
#
loop_
_entity_poly.entity_id
_entity_poly.type
_entity_poly.pdbx_seq_one_letter_code
_entity_poly.pdbx_strand_id
1 'polypeptide(L)'
;MKVSLAIRRSQGGLEVRREQFSVELPAGATLLDALDEIKDARDDSLAYRASCGSGGCGACGVRVDGRAVLACETPVAPLVSGGRVPVVAPLGNLPVIRDLVVEMEPFWAKHRAIDPAPRVALGAGPEADAPGEVACVLCGICVSACVSLAHDPDFLGPAALAIAHRHVADERESERSRAGRVENVGGEHGAGACVACGLCNELCPKGVEPLWSIAALRSVGPPDRAGGGSPIARVRSLLGRGDRSGASKLLTALRVRDDDDE
;
A
#
# COMPACT_ATOMS: atom_id res chain seq x y z
N MET A 1 -16.80 20.44 15.30
CA MET A 1 -17.11 19.16 15.99
C MET A 1 -15.93 18.75 16.85
N LYS A 2 -16.21 18.18 18.03
CA LYS A 2 -15.13 17.63 18.87
C LYS A 2 -14.65 16.29 18.31
N VAL A 3 -13.35 16.16 18.10
CA VAL A 3 -12.67 14.97 17.57
C VAL A 3 -11.67 14.49 18.61
N SER A 4 -11.70 13.19 18.93
CA SER A 4 -10.70 12.56 19.80
C SER A 4 -9.99 11.45 19.04
N LEU A 5 -8.66 11.48 19.03
CA LEU A 5 -7.79 10.50 18.36
C LEU A 5 -6.76 9.98 19.37
N ALA A 6 -6.44 8.71 19.30
CA ALA A 6 -5.28 8.12 19.99
C ALA A 6 -4.13 7.96 18.98
N ILE A 7 -2.98 8.56 19.25
CA ILE A 7 -1.82 8.50 18.36
C ILE A 7 -0.76 7.58 18.99
N ARG A 8 -0.25 6.64 18.21
CA ARG A 8 0.93 5.83 18.58
C ARG A 8 2.16 6.70 18.48
N ARG A 9 2.73 7.02 19.65
CA ARG A 9 3.99 7.76 19.75
C ARG A 9 5.13 6.77 19.80
N SER A 10 6.13 7.00 18.96
CA SER A 10 7.29 6.13 18.86
C SER A 10 8.56 6.90 18.56
N GLN A 11 9.70 6.32 18.92
CA GLN A 11 11.03 6.86 18.62
C GLN A 11 11.98 5.70 18.33
N GLY A 12 12.67 5.75 17.19
CA GLY A 12 13.65 4.72 16.82
C GLY A 12 13.06 3.31 16.69
N GLY A 13 11.80 3.19 16.24
CA GLY A 13 11.12 1.90 16.08
C GLY A 13 10.46 1.34 17.34
N LEU A 14 10.74 1.91 18.51
CA LEU A 14 10.12 1.50 19.78
C LEU A 14 8.83 2.28 20.00
N GLU A 15 7.71 1.60 20.25
CA GLU A 15 6.50 2.23 20.72
C GLU A 15 6.70 2.70 22.15
N VAL A 16 6.57 4.03 22.37
CA VAL A 16 6.76 4.63 23.68
C VAL A 16 5.44 4.67 24.44
N ARG A 17 4.35 5.10 23.78
CA ARG A 17 3.01 5.20 24.37
C ARG A 17 1.93 5.44 23.31
N ARG A 18 0.67 5.21 23.70
CA ARG A 18 -0.50 5.80 23.03
C ARG A 18 -0.87 7.08 23.75
N GLU A 19 -1.04 8.15 23.00
CA GLU A 19 -1.40 9.46 23.53
C GLU A 19 -2.71 9.92 22.91
N GLN A 20 -3.68 10.30 23.75
CA GLN A 20 -4.99 10.72 23.27
C GLN A 20 -5.05 12.24 23.22
N PHE A 21 -5.52 12.75 22.08
CA PHE A 21 -5.74 14.17 21.83
C PHE A 21 -7.21 14.43 21.56
N SER A 22 -7.68 15.62 21.95
CA SER A 22 -9.02 16.13 21.62
C SER A 22 -8.90 17.52 21.05
N VAL A 23 -9.46 17.72 19.87
CA VAL A 23 -9.44 18.99 19.12
C VAL A 23 -10.84 19.34 18.60
N GLU A 24 -11.06 20.62 18.30
CA GLU A 24 -12.28 21.11 17.66
C GLU A 24 -12.02 21.34 16.17
N LEU A 25 -12.81 20.72 15.31
CA LEU A 25 -12.65 20.81 13.86
C LEU A 25 -13.95 21.23 13.17
N PRO A 26 -13.88 21.89 12.00
CA PRO A 26 -15.05 22.17 11.18
C PRO A 26 -15.68 20.88 10.64
N ALA A 27 -16.91 20.98 10.20
CA ALA A 27 -17.55 19.88 9.47
C ALA A 27 -16.82 19.64 8.14
N GLY A 28 -16.59 18.38 7.80
CA GLY A 28 -15.87 17.99 6.58
C GLY A 28 -14.34 17.93 6.71
N ALA A 29 -13.80 18.21 7.90
CA ALA A 29 -12.36 18.09 8.16
C ALA A 29 -11.86 16.64 7.88
N THR A 30 -10.62 16.56 7.41
CA THR A 30 -9.90 15.31 7.17
C THR A 30 -9.09 14.88 8.41
N LEU A 31 -8.56 13.67 8.36
CA LEU A 31 -7.61 13.21 9.36
C LEU A 31 -6.33 14.08 9.37
N LEU A 32 -5.91 14.59 8.19
CA LEU A 32 -4.75 15.49 8.11
C LEU A 32 -5.03 16.79 8.88
N ASP A 33 -6.20 17.41 8.68
CA ASP A 33 -6.57 18.61 9.44
C ASP A 33 -6.58 18.38 10.95
N ALA A 34 -6.95 17.15 11.37
CA ALA A 34 -6.89 16.78 12.78
C ALA A 34 -5.44 16.68 13.31
N LEU A 35 -4.53 16.11 12.50
CA LEU A 35 -3.11 16.01 12.86
C LEU A 35 -2.45 17.39 12.90
N ASP A 36 -2.79 18.26 11.94
CA ASP A 36 -2.30 19.66 11.90
C ASP A 36 -2.77 20.43 13.14
N GLU A 37 -4.06 20.36 13.49
CA GLU A 37 -4.60 21.02 14.68
C GLU A 37 -4.00 20.46 15.99
N ILE A 38 -3.76 19.15 16.07
CA ILE A 38 -3.08 18.55 17.23
C ILE A 38 -1.67 19.11 17.36
N LYS A 39 -0.93 19.17 16.25
CA LYS A 39 0.43 19.67 16.23
C LYS A 39 0.51 21.13 16.61
N ASP A 40 -0.38 21.96 16.08
CA ASP A 40 -0.35 23.40 16.28
C ASP A 40 -0.86 23.81 17.66
N ALA A 41 -1.92 23.16 18.18
CA ALA A 41 -2.61 23.59 19.39
C ALA A 41 -2.32 22.74 20.64
N ARG A 42 -1.74 21.53 20.50
CA ARG A 42 -1.59 20.58 21.62
C ARG A 42 -0.18 20.08 21.82
N ASP A 43 0.50 19.65 20.74
CA ASP A 43 1.81 19.01 20.81
C ASP A 43 2.63 19.24 19.54
N ASP A 44 3.45 20.25 19.52
CA ASP A 44 4.35 20.62 18.42
C ASP A 44 5.40 19.53 18.09
N SER A 45 5.63 18.61 19.03
CA SER A 45 6.56 17.52 18.86
C SER A 45 6.03 16.37 17.98
N LEU A 46 4.72 16.35 17.66
CA LEU A 46 4.11 15.31 16.84
C LEU A 46 4.73 15.29 15.44
N ALA A 47 5.23 14.12 15.04
CA ALA A 47 5.88 13.92 13.75
C ALA A 47 4.99 13.11 12.78
N TYR A 48 4.70 13.70 11.63
CA TYR A 48 4.04 13.06 10.49
C TYR A 48 4.52 13.72 9.19
N ARG A 49 4.19 13.12 8.05
CA ARG A 49 4.49 13.69 6.72
C ARG A 49 3.22 14.17 6.05
N ALA A 50 3.28 15.36 5.47
CA ALA A 50 2.24 15.91 4.60
C ALA A 50 2.87 16.81 3.54
N SER A 51 2.17 17.03 2.43
CA SER A 51 2.61 17.94 1.38
C SER A 51 1.42 18.54 0.63
N CYS A 52 0.80 17.82 -0.35
CA CYS A 52 -0.19 18.40 -1.25
C CYS A 52 -1.57 18.67 -0.59
N GLY A 53 -1.94 17.97 0.45
CA GLY A 53 -3.27 18.04 1.08
C GLY A 53 -4.45 17.53 0.24
N SER A 54 -4.21 16.97 -0.95
CA SER A 54 -5.23 16.65 -1.96
C SER A 54 -5.07 15.27 -2.63
N GLY A 55 -4.44 14.33 -1.93
CA GLY A 55 -4.27 12.95 -2.41
C GLY A 55 -3.24 12.76 -3.53
N GLY A 56 -2.59 13.82 -4.02
CA GLY A 56 -1.72 13.76 -5.20
C GLY A 56 -0.30 13.25 -4.95
N CYS A 57 0.26 13.47 -3.74
CA CYS A 57 1.68 13.19 -3.48
C CYS A 57 1.95 11.91 -2.68
N GLY A 58 0.94 11.32 -2.03
CA GLY A 58 1.10 10.11 -1.23
C GLY A 58 1.84 10.27 0.12
N ALA A 59 2.30 11.49 0.48
CA ALA A 59 3.17 11.69 1.65
C ALA A 59 2.49 11.40 3.00
N CYS A 60 1.17 11.63 3.11
CA CYS A 60 0.42 11.57 4.36
C CYS A 60 -0.14 10.16 4.67
N GLY A 61 0.51 9.10 4.20
CA GLY A 61 0.12 7.73 4.49
C GLY A 61 0.26 7.38 5.97
N VAL A 62 -0.82 6.88 6.58
CA VAL A 62 -0.88 6.42 7.98
C VAL A 62 -1.81 5.22 8.09
N ARG A 63 -1.88 4.60 9.27
CA ARG A 63 -2.93 3.62 9.59
C ARG A 63 -3.90 4.20 10.59
N VAL A 64 -5.18 3.86 10.41
CA VAL A 64 -6.26 4.15 11.36
C VAL A 64 -6.94 2.85 11.72
N ASP A 65 -6.90 2.45 12.98
CA ASP A 65 -7.42 1.15 13.46
C ASP A 65 -6.90 -0.02 12.58
N GLY A 66 -5.59 -0.01 12.27
CA GLY A 66 -4.94 -1.02 11.42
C GLY A 66 -5.06 -0.80 9.92
N ARG A 67 -6.06 -0.05 9.42
CA ARG A 67 -6.28 0.19 7.99
C ARG A 67 -5.40 1.33 7.46
N ALA A 68 -4.60 1.09 6.46
CA ALA A 68 -3.74 2.10 5.83
C ALA A 68 -4.56 3.04 4.93
N VAL A 69 -4.35 4.36 5.09
CA VAL A 69 -5.11 5.42 4.41
C VAL A 69 -4.21 6.62 4.10
N LEU A 70 -4.66 7.51 3.20
CA LEU A 70 -4.10 8.85 3.07
C LEU A 70 -4.86 9.80 4.02
N ALA A 71 -4.16 10.43 4.96
CA ALA A 71 -4.79 11.28 5.96
C ALA A 71 -5.57 12.45 5.32
N CYS A 72 -5.07 13.03 4.22
CA CYS A 72 -5.72 14.15 3.53
C CYS A 72 -6.97 13.77 2.72
N GLU A 73 -7.19 12.48 2.44
CA GLU A 73 -8.39 11.98 1.74
C GLU A 73 -9.36 11.25 2.69
N THR A 74 -9.05 11.21 4.00
CA THR A 74 -9.84 10.45 4.98
C THR A 74 -10.68 11.41 5.83
N PRO A 75 -12.02 11.48 5.64
CA PRO A 75 -12.88 12.29 6.49
C PRO A 75 -12.81 11.81 7.95
N VAL A 76 -12.66 12.74 8.91
CA VAL A 76 -12.52 12.38 10.33
C VAL A 76 -13.84 12.01 10.99
N ALA A 77 -14.96 12.58 10.53
CA ALA A 77 -16.26 12.41 11.16
C ALA A 77 -16.73 10.92 11.23
N PRO A 78 -16.61 10.11 10.15
CA PRO A 78 -16.94 8.69 10.25
C PRO A 78 -16.06 7.90 11.22
N LEU A 79 -14.79 8.31 11.37
CA LEU A 79 -13.84 7.62 12.26
C LEU A 79 -14.25 7.73 13.73
N VAL A 80 -14.77 8.90 14.14
CA VAL A 80 -15.12 9.20 15.53
C VAL A 80 -16.62 9.01 15.83
N SER A 81 -17.40 8.52 14.87
CA SER A 81 -18.83 8.31 15.05
C SER A 81 -19.12 7.36 16.22
N GLY A 82 -20.20 7.61 16.95
CA GLY A 82 -20.57 6.79 18.13
C GLY A 82 -19.62 6.95 19.33
N GLY A 83 -18.84 8.04 19.38
CA GLY A 83 -17.89 8.29 20.48
C GLY A 83 -16.60 7.48 20.42
N ARG A 84 -16.31 6.85 19.28
CA ARG A 84 -15.05 6.10 19.06
C ARG A 84 -13.83 7.02 19.15
N VAL A 85 -12.73 6.45 19.63
CA VAL A 85 -11.41 7.09 19.64
C VAL A 85 -10.49 6.24 18.79
N PRO A 86 -10.43 6.48 17.46
CA PRO A 86 -9.61 5.67 16.56
C PRO A 86 -8.12 5.83 16.87
N VAL A 87 -7.37 4.76 16.65
CA VAL A 87 -5.91 4.74 16.84
C VAL A 87 -5.22 5.06 15.52
N VAL A 88 -4.45 6.15 15.52
CA VAL A 88 -3.60 6.53 14.38
C VAL A 88 -2.18 6.00 14.62
N ALA A 89 -1.64 5.28 13.64
CA ALA A 89 -0.34 4.62 13.71
C ALA A 89 0.47 4.83 12.42
N PRO A 90 1.80 4.67 12.45
CA PRO A 90 2.62 4.71 11.23
C PRO A 90 2.26 3.58 10.26
N LEU A 91 2.64 3.71 8.98
CA LEU A 91 2.53 2.64 7.99
C LEU A 91 3.26 1.37 8.48
N GLY A 92 2.68 0.20 8.21
CA GLY A 92 3.28 -1.10 8.50
C GLY A 92 4.34 -1.50 7.47
N ASN A 93 5.09 -2.56 7.78
CA ASN A 93 6.15 -3.12 6.92
C ASN A 93 7.28 -2.13 6.55
N LEU A 94 7.36 -1.02 7.27
CA LEU A 94 8.39 0.00 7.12
C LEU A 94 8.94 0.37 8.50
N PRO A 95 10.25 0.56 8.66
CA PRO A 95 10.85 0.96 9.93
C PRO A 95 10.32 2.32 10.38
N VAL A 96 9.99 2.46 11.66
CA VAL A 96 9.51 3.73 12.21
C VAL A 96 10.70 4.59 12.61
N ILE A 97 10.72 5.83 12.15
CA ILE A 97 11.70 6.85 12.58
C ILE A 97 11.19 7.53 13.85
N ARG A 98 10.01 8.12 13.78
CA ARG A 98 9.36 8.82 14.90
C ARG A 98 7.87 8.95 14.65
N ASP A 99 7.06 8.64 15.66
CA ASP A 99 5.59 8.74 15.65
C ASP A 99 4.97 8.12 14.38
N LEU A 100 4.43 8.93 13.47
CA LEU A 100 3.82 8.49 12.22
C LEU A 100 4.79 8.50 11.02
N VAL A 101 6.05 8.89 11.23
CA VAL A 101 7.08 8.96 10.19
C VAL A 101 7.82 7.64 10.09
N VAL A 102 7.82 7.05 8.89
CA VAL A 102 8.53 5.82 8.56
C VAL A 102 9.72 6.07 7.64
N GLU A 103 10.72 5.19 7.70
CA GLU A 103 11.83 5.15 6.76
C GLU A 103 11.36 4.56 5.42
N MET A 104 11.51 5.35 4.35
CA MET A 104 11.07 4.96 3.01
C MET A 104 12.17 4.29 2.19
N GLU A 105 13.40 4.21 2.66
CA GLU A 105 14.49 3.62 1.89
C GLU A 105 14.25 2.14 1.50
N PRO A 106 13.72 1.26 2.38
CA PRO A 106 13.37 -0.10 1.97
C PRO A 106 12.35 -0.16 0.84
N PHE A 107 11.39 0.79 0.80
CA PHE A 107 10.43 0.94 -0.28
C PHE A 107 11.14 1.37 -1.59
N TRP A 108 11.99 2.39 -1.52
CA TRP A 108 12.70 2.91 -2.68
C TRP A 108 13.74 1.94 -3.23
N ALA A 109 14.39 1.15 -2.38
CA ALA A 109 15.31 0.09 -2.80
C ALA A 109 14.61 -0.94 -3.70
N LYS A 110 13.41 -1.40 -3.29
CA LYS A 110 12.58 -2.32 -4.09
C LYS A 110 12.09 -1.69 -5.39
N HIS A 111 11.73 -0.40 -5.34
CA HIS A 111 11.35 0.35 -6.54
C HIS A 111 12.52 0.47 -7.54
N ARG A 112 13.74 0.73 -7.06
CA ARG A 112 14.92 0.76 -7.93
C ARG A 112 15.29 -0.62 -8.48
N ALA A 113 15.08 -1.68 -7.72
CA ALA A 113 15.40 -3.05 -8.13
C ALA A 113 14.63 -3.52 -9.38
N ILE A 114 13.45 -2.96 -9.63
CA ILE A 114 12.66 -3.30 -10.83
C ILE A 114 13.04 -2.46 -12.07
N ASP A 115 14.06 -1.60 -11.97
CA ASP A 115 14.46 -0.69 -13.04
C ASP A 115 13.28 0.16 -13.57
N PRO A 116 12.83 1.17 -12.80
CA PRO A 116 11.56 1.87 -13.05
C PRO A 116 11.62 2.86 -14.22
N ALA A 117 12.77 3.04 -14.87
CA ALA A 117 12.89 3.95 -16.00
C ALA A 117 12.28 3.34 -17.27
N PRO A 118 11.43 4.07 -18.02
CA PRO A 118 10.91 3.59 -19.30
C PRO A 118 12.07 3.46 -20.30
N ARG A 119 12.08 2.38 -21.09
CA ARG A 119 13.10 2.12 -22.12
C ARG A 119 12.49 2.13 -23.50
N VAL A 120 11.81 3.21 -23.82
CA VAL A 120 11.16 3.42 -25.12
C VAL A 120 12.07 4.18 -26.07
N ALA A 121 11.97 3.90 -27.37
CA ALA A 121 12.76 4.59 -28.37
C ALA A 121 12.38 6.09 -28.45
N LEU A 122 13.39 6.93 -28.73
CA LEU A 122 13.13 8.35 -29.03
C LEU A 122 12.17 8.44 -30.23
N GLY A 123 11.11 9.24 -30.10
CA GLY A 123 10.09 9.39 -31.13
C GLY A 123 8.99 8.31 -31.10
N ALA A 124 9.03 7.38 -30.16
CA ALA A 124 7.87 6.52 -29.90
C ALA A 124 6.64 7.39 -29.60
N GLY A 125 5.50 7.02 -30.17
CA GLY A 125 4.23 7.71 -29.94
C GLY A 125 3.79 7.73 -28.48
N PRO A 126 2.68 8.38 -28.14
CA PRO A 126 2.10 8.32 -26.81
C PRO A 126 1.77 6.86 -26.45
N GLU A 127 1.75 6.57 -25.15
CA GLU A 127 1.25 5.29 -24.63
C GLU A 127 -0.22 5.16 -25.04
N ALA A 128 -0.55 4.16 -25.86
CA ALA A 128 -1.88 4.07 -26.49
C ALA A 128 -3.00 3.82 -25.48
N ASP A 129 -2.72 2.92 -24.52
CA ASP A 129 -3.63 2.59 -23.41
C ASP A 129 -2.82 2.60 -22.11
N ALA A 130 -2.68 3.80 -21.52
CA ALA A 130 -1.95 3.93 -20.26
C ALA A 130 -2.60 3.05 -19.18
N PRO A 131 -1.90 2.00 -18.70
CA PRO A 131 -2.49 1.10 -17.71
C PRO A 131 -2.75 1.83 -16.39
N GLY A 132 -3.67 1.28 -15.58
CA GLY A 132 -4.06 1.89 -14.30
C GLY A 132 -2.91 2.20 -13.34
N GLU A 133 -1.77 1.54 -13.51
CA GLU A 133 -0.54 1.77 -12.73
C GLU A 133 0.04 3.18 -12.87
N VAL A 134 -0.29 3.89 -13.94
CA VAL A 134 0.08 5.31 -14.15
C VAL A 134 -0.44 6.20 -13.01
N ALA A 135 -1.58 5.85 -12.41
CA ALA A 135 -2.17 6.58 -11.31
C ALA A 135 -1.42 6.40 -9.97
N CYS A 136 -0.40 5.52 -9.92
CA CYS A 136 0.34 5.23 -8.70
C CYS A 136 1.12 6.46 -8.21
N VAL A 137 0.80 6.94 -7.00
CA VAL A 137 1.49 8.05 -6.32
C VAL A 137 2.57 7.58 -5.34
N LEU A 138 2.93 6.31 -5.35
CA LEU A 138 3.99 5.71 -4.53
C LEU A 138 3.81 5.95 -3.01
N CYS A 139 2.57 5.97 -2.53
CA CYS A 139 2.20 6.32 -1.15
C CYS A 139 2.55 5.24 -0.11
N GLY A 140 2.90 4.02 -0.50
CA GLY A 140 3.25 2.93 0.42
C GLY A 140 2.05 2.24 1.11
N ILE A 141 0.80 2.64 0.87
CA ILE A 141 -0.40 2.05 1.51
C ILE A 141 -0.50 0.54 1.21
N CYS A 142 -0.31 0.13 -0.04
CA CYS A 142 -0.33 -1.27 -0.44
C CYS A 142 0.83 -2.07 0.19
N VAL A 143 1.99 -1.44 0.41
CA VAL A 143 3.14 -2.02 1.12
C VAL A 143 2.82 -2.19 2.60
N SER A 144 2.23 -1.17 3.23
CA SER A 144 1.80 -1.22 4.63
C SER A 144 0.84 -2.37 4.94
N ALA A 145 -0.03 -2.72 4.00
CA ALA A 145 -1.04 -3.77 4.17
C ALA A 145 -0.59 -5.15 3.66
N CYS A 146 0.62 -5.26 3.13
CA CYS A 146 1.05 -6.48 2.45
C CYS A 146 1.43 -7.59 3.43
N VAL A 147 0.66 -8.68 3.44
CA VAL A 147 0.93 -9.86 4.25
C VAL A 147 2.23 -10.55 3.84
N SER A 148 2.52 -10.65 2.53
CA SER A 148 3.78 -11.24 2.06
C SER A 148 5.00 -10.48 2.59
N LEU A 149 4.97 -9.14 2.62
CA LEU A 149 6.06 -8.33 3.16
C LEU A 149 6.22 -8.47 4.69
N ALA A 150 5.16 -8.76 5.41
CA ALA A 150 5.24 -9.03 6.85
C ALA A 150 5.97 -10.34 7.16
N HIS A 151 5.93 -11.32 6.24
CA HIS A 151 6.60 -12.61 6.39
C HIS A 151 7.95 -12.68 5.67
N ASP A 152 8.08 -11.99 4.54
CA ASP A 152 9.30 -11.94 3.72
C ASP A 152 9.64 -10.47 3.44
N PRO A 153 10.50 -9.85 4.26
CA PRO A 153 10.93 -8.46 4.07
C PRO A 153 11.66 -8.22 2.73
N ASP A 154 12.19 -9.26 2.09
CA ASP A 154 12.89 -9.16 0.81
C ASP A 154 11.92 -9.22 -0.40
N PHE A 155 10.68 -9.63 -0.18
CA PHE A 155 9.65 -9.59 -1.24
C PHE A 155 9.59 -8.19 -1.87
N LEU A 156 9.59 -8.11 -3.21
CA LEU A 156 9.57 -6.84 -3.95
C LEU A 156 8.38 -5.94 -3.60
N GLY A 157 7.27 -6.55 -3.22
CA GLY A 157 6.08 -5.83 -2.78
C GLY A 157 5.17 -5.35 -3.91
N PRO A 158 3.92 -5.00 -3.55
CA PRO A 158 2.88 -4.72 -4.54
C PRO A 158 3.13 -3.44 -5.35
N ALA A 159 3.73 -2.40 -4.77
CA ALA A 159 3.99 -1.15 -5.48
C ALA A 159 5.06 -1.34 -6.57
N ALA A 160 6.20 -1.97 -6.24
CA ALA A 160 7.26 -2.22 -7.20
C ALA A 160 6.79 -3.13 -8.33
N LEU A 161 6.06 -4.22 -8.01
CA LEU A 161 5.55 -5.14 -9.00
C LEU A 161 4.48 -4.51 -9.92
N ALA A 162 3.63 -3.61 -9.41
CA ALA A 162 2.71 -2.86 -10.27
C ALA A 162 3.46 -1.98 -11.27
N ILE A 163 4.47 -1.24 -10.83
CA ILE A 163 5.29 -0.42 -11.73
C ILE A 163 6.07 -1.29 -12.73
N ALA A 164 6.60 -2.44 -12.31
CA ALA A 164 7.26 -3.37 -13.22
C ALA A 164 6.30 -3.87 -14.32
N HIS A 165 5.06 -4.23 -13.94
CA HIS A 165 4.03 -4.65 -14.89
C HIS A 165 3.73 -3.56 -15.93
N ARG A 166 3.58 -2.31 -15.51
CA ARG A 166 3.39 -1.18 -16.42
C ARG A 166 4.41 -1.17 -17.55
N HIS A 167 5.69 -1.39 -17.22
CA HIS A 167 6.76 -1.40 -18.23
C HIS A 167 6.79 -2.70 -19.06
N VAL A 168 6.44 -3.85 -18.46
CA VAL A 168 6.31 -5.10 -19.20
C VAL A 168 5.15 -5.04 -20.20
N ALA A 169 4.07 -4.36 -19.85
CA ALA A 169 2.89 -4.18 -20.70
C ALA A 169 3.05 -3.09 -21.77
N ASP A 170 4.05 -2.21 -21.65
CA ASP A 170 4.26 -1.12 -22.60
C ASP A 170 4.75 -1.68 -23.95
N GLU A 171 3.92 -1.58 -24.98
CA GLU A 171 4.22 -2.07 -26.32
C GLU A 171 5.39 -1.35 -27.01
N ARG A 172 5.74 -0.16 -26.54
CA ARG A 172 6.86 0.66 -27.05
C ARG A 172 8.22 0.16 -26.55
N GLU A 173 8.26 -0.64 -25.48
CA GLU A 173 9.50 -1.25 -25.01
C GLU A 173 9.93 -2.41 -25.92
N SER A 174 11.26 -2.53 -26.14
CA SER A 174 11.81 -3.64 -26.91
C SER A 174 11.55 -4.98 -26.19
N GLU A 175 11.44 -6.06 -26.97
CA GLU A 175 11.29 -7.42 -26.45
C GLU A 175 12.43 -7.80 -25.47
N ARG A 176 13.67 -7.42 -25.79
CA ARG A 176 14.83 -7.62 -24.92
C ARG A 176 14.69 -6.91 -23.58
N SER A 177 14.22 -5.66 -23.56
CA SER A 177 13.98 -4.89 -22.33
C SER A 177 12.90 -5.55 -21.49
N ARG A 178 11.81 -5.93 -22.14
CA ARG A 178 10.66 -6.63 -21.50
C ARG A 178 11.08 -7.95 -20.86
N ALA A 179 11.87 -8.77 -21.58
CA ALA A 179 12.39 -10.03 -21.05
C ALA A 179 13.27 -9.83 -19.80
N GLY A 180 14.17 -8.85 -19.81
CA GLY A 180 15.00 -8.53 -18.65
C GLY A 180 14.18 -8.04 -17.45
N ARG A 181 13.07 -7.30 -17.66
CA ARG A 181 12.17 -6.91 -16.57
C ARG A 181 11.44 -8.11 -15.98
N VAL A 182 10.96 -9.03 -16.81
CA VAL A 182 10.32 -10.27 -16.36
C VAL A 182 11.29 -11.12 -15.52
N GLU A 183 12.55 -11.21 -15.93
CA GLU A 183 13.59 -11.89 -15.17
C GLU A 183 13.81 -11.24 -13.79
N ASN A 184 13.92 -9.91 -13.71
CA ASN A 184 14.09 -9.16 -12.46
C ASN A 184 12.97 -9.39 -11.45
N VAL A 185 11.72 -9.58 -11.91
CA VAL A 185 10.58 -9.81 -11.03
C VAL A 185 10.22 -11.28 -10.84
N GLY A 186 10.89 -12.20 -11.55
CA GLY A 186 10.65 -13.65 -11.51
C GLY A 186 11.39 -14.38 -10.39
N GLY A 187 12.28 -13.72 -9.64
CA GLY A 187 13.11 -14.31 -8.58
C GLY A 187 12.31 -14.85 -7.39
N GLU A 188 13.03 -15.38 -6.39
CA GLU A 188 12.45 -15.96 -5.17
C GLU A 188 11.55 -14.96 -4.43
N HIS A 189 12.01 -13.70 -4.31
CA HIS A 189 11.29 -12.59 -3.68
C HIS A 189 10.46 -11.75 -4.68
N GLY A 190 10.25 -12.29 -5.89
CA GLY A 190 9.51 -11.65 -6.97
C GLY A 190 8.00 -11.90 -6.91
N ALA A 191 7.34 -11.77 -8.06
CA ALA A 191 5.90 -11.92 -8.18
C ALA A 191 5.37 -13.24 -7.60
N GLY A 192 6.17 -14.33 -7.64
CA GLY A 192 5.86 -15.65 -7.06
C GLY A 192 5.62 -15.64 -5.56
N ALA A 193 6.27 -14.76 -4.79
CA ALA A 193 6.17 -14.68 -3.33
C ALA A 193 4.86 -14.04 -2.82
N CYS A 194 4.04 -13.43 -3.69
CA CYS A 194 2.77 -12.84 -3.29
C CYS A 194 1.74 -13.90 -2.90
N VAL A 195 1.15 -13.83 -1.71
CA VAL A 195 0.09 -14.75 -1.24
C VAL A 195 -1.31 -14.42 -1.78
N ALA A 196 -1.44 -13.41 -2.64
CA ALA A 196 -2.67 -13.01 -3.31
C ALA A 196 -3.85 -12.66 -2.39
N CYS A 197 -3.59 -12.04 -1.23
CA CYS A 197 -4.62 -11.69 -0.26
C CYS A 197 -5.59 -10.58 -0.74
N GLY A 198 -5.22 -9.77 -1.74
CA GLY A 198 -6.07 -8.72 -2.31
C GLY A 198 -6.06 -7.38 -1.56
N LEU A 199 -5.46 -7.28 -0.38
CA LEU A 199 -5.46 -6.05 0.42
C LEU A 199 -4.85 -4.84 -0.30
N CYS A 200 -3.86 -5.06 -1.17
CA CYS A 200 -3.26 -4.00 -1.97
C CYS A 200 -4.24 -3.36 -2.97
N ASN A 201 -5.18 -4.13 -3.53
CA ASN A 201 -6.25 -3.60 -4.39
C ASN A 201 -7.30 -2.85 -3.55
N GLU A 202 -7.75 -3.49 -2.45
CA GLU A 202 -8.81 -2.93 -1.59
C GLU A 202 -8.44 -1.57 -1.00
N LEU A 203 -7.18 -1.40 -0.61
CA LEU A 203 -6.72 -0.21 0.09
C LEU A 203 -6.09 0.85 -0.81
N CYS A 204 -5.89 0.57 -2.10
CA CYS A 204 -5.26 1.53 -3.01
C CYS A 204 -6.15 2.78 -3.19
N PRO A 205 -5.70 3.98 -2.75
CA PRO A 205 -6.51 5.19 -2.85
C PRO A 205 -6.62 5.69 -4.30
N LYS A 206 -5.83 5.10 -5.23
CA LYS A 206 -5.77 5.48 -6.65
C LYS A 206 -6.31 4.40 -7.60
N GLY A 207 -6.84 3.30 -7.08
CA GLY A 207 -7.44 2.23 -7.89
C GLY A 207 -6.45 1.50 -8.81
N VAL A 208 -5.17 1.45 -8.44
CA VAL A 208 -4.09 0.85 -9.27
C VAL A 208 -4.23 -0.67 -9.43
N GLU A 209 -4.91 -1.35 -8.50
CA GLU A 209 -5.10 -2.80 -8.51
C GLU A 209 -3.81 -3.64 -8.59
N PRO A 210 -2.82 -3.46 -7.69
CA PRO A 210 -1.52 -4.13 -7.78
C PRO A 210 -1.57 -5.66 -7.85
N LEU A 211 -2.60 -6.30 -7.30
CA LEU A 211 -2.76 -7.75 -7.39
C LEU A 211 -2.93 -8.24 -8.83
N TRP A 212 -3.65 -7.48 -9.66
CA TRP A 212 -3.82 -7.83 -11.08
C TRP A 212 -2.50 -7.72 -11.83
N SER A 213 -1.71 -6.67 -11.57
CA SER A 213 -0.37 -6.50 -12.12
C SER A 213 0.54 -7.67 -11.73
N ILE A 214 0.52 -8.09 -10.46
CA ILE A 214 1.28 -9.24 -9.97
C ILE A 214 0.83 -10.55 -10.65
N ALA A 215 -0.48 -10.75 -10.82
CA ALA A 215 -1.03 -11.92 -11.49
C ALA A 215 -0.60 -11.99 -12.97
N ALA A 216 -0.59 -10.85 -13.65
CA ALA A 216 -0.11 -10.75 -15.02
C ALA A 216 1.39 -11.09 -15.12
N LEU A 217 2.24 -10.52 -14.25
CA LEU A 217 3.67 -10.85 -14.20
C LEU A 217 3.94 -12.35 -13.97
N ARG A 218 3.12 -13.00 -13.14
CA ARG A 218 3.22 -14.47 -12.94
C ARG A 218 2.91 -15.26 -14.20
N SER A 219 2.02 -14.76 -15.05
CA SER A 219 1.62 -15.49 -16.27
C SER A 219 2.66 -15.41 -17.40
N VAL A 220 3.55 -14.42 -17.36
CA VAL A 220 4.63 -14.24 -18.36
C VAL A 220 5.99 -14.74 -17.88
N GLY A 221 6.10 -15.12 -16.60
CA GLY A 221 7.31 -15.72 -16.03
C GLY A 221 7.51 -17.19 -16.46
N PRO A 222 8.71 -17.77 -16.27
CA PRO A 222 8.99 -19.16 -16.62
C PRO A 222 8.02 -20.11 -15.89
N PRO A 223 7.53 -21.17 -16.58
CA PRO A 223 6.45 -22.05 -16.09
C PRO A 223 6.81 -22.87 -14.84
N ASP A 224 8.08 -23.00 -14.50
CA ASP A 224 8.56 -23.93 -13.46
C ASP A 224 8.31 -23.47 -12.00
N ARG A 225 7.77 -22.28 -11.78
CA ARG A 225 7.45 -21.76 -10.44
C ARG A 225 5.95 -21.61 -10.16
N ALA A 226 5.09 -22.04 -11.06
CA ALA A 226 3.66 -22.20 -10.81
C ALA A 226 3.41 -23.48 -9.97
N GLY A 227 4.13 -23.60 -8.86
CA GLY A 227 3.97 -24.69 -7.88
C GLY A 227 2.55 -24.72 -7.35
N GLY A 228 1.93 -25.85 -7.52
CA GLY A 228 0.66 -26.38 -7.08
C GLY A 228 -0.25 -25.49 -6.25
N GLY A 229 -1.44 -25.18 -6.74
CA GLY A 229 -2.56 -24.75 -5.92
C GLY A 229 -2.48 -23.35 -5.37
N SER A 230 -1.91 -22.41 -6.14
CA SER A 230 -1.85 -20.99 -5.77
C SER A 230 -3.20 -20.50 -5.22
N PRO A 231 -3.23 -19.77 -4.08
CA PRO A 231 -4.42 -19.07 -3.59
C PRO A 231 -5.10 -18.23 -4.69
N ILE A 232 -4.33 -17.73 -5.68
CA ILE A 232 -4.88 -17.02 -6.87
C ILE A 232 -5.75 -17.94 -7.72
N ALA A 233 -5.37 -19.20 -7.95
CA ALA A 233 -6.20 -20.13 -8.69
C ALA A 233 -7.54 -20.35 -7.97
N ARG A 234 -7.53 -20.37 -6.63
CA ARG A 234 -8.74 -20.44 -5.81
C ARG A 234 -9.57 -19.14 -5.87
N VAL A 235 -8.94 -17.98 -5.71
CA VAL A 235 -9.63 -16.67 -5.82
C VAL A 235 -10.15 -16.46 -7.24
N ARG A 236 -9.38 -16.77 -8.27
CA ARG A 236 -9.81 -16.69 -9.67
C ARG A 236 -10.97 -17.67 -10.00
N SER A 237 -10.93 -18.87 -9.43
CA SER A 237 -12.01 -19.84 -9.54
C SER A 237 -13.29 -19.39 -8.81
N LEU A 238 -13.17 -18.71 -7.67
CA LEU A 238 -14.30 -18.16 -6.93
C LEU A 238 -14.88 -16.92 -7.64
N LEU A 239 -14.05 -16.01 -8.13
CA LEU A 239 -14.48 -14.82 -8.86
C LEU A 239 -15.05 -15.17 -10.24
N GLY A 240 -14.44 -16.12 -10.95
CA GLY A 240 -14.93 -16.63 -12.25
C GLY A 240 -16.26 -17.36 -12.18
N ARG A 241 -16.67 -17.82 -10.99
CA ARG A 241 -18.00 -18.39 -10.69
C ARG A 241 -18.95 -17.41 -10.08
N GLY A 242 -18.60 -16.13 -9.98
CA GLY A 242 -19.44 -15.11 -9.36
C GLY A 242 -19.57 -15.19 -7.83
N ASP A 243 -18.79 -16.06 -7.19
CA ASP A 243 -18.81 -16.24 -5.72
C ASP A 243 -17.95 -15.19 -5.01
N ARG A 244 -18.49 -13.97 -4.95
CA ARG A 244 -17.89 -12.86 -4.18
C ARG A 244 -17.90 -13.12 -2.68
N SER A 245 -18.81 -13.95 -2.17
CA SER A 245 -18.92 -14.29 -0.76
C SER A 245 -17.79 -15.22 -0.30
N GLY A 246 -17.45 -16.23 -1.10
CA GLY A 246 -16.33 -17.14 -0.84
C GLY A 246 -14.98 -16.43 -0.90
N ALA A 247 -14.79 -15.51 -1.86
CA ALA A 247 -13.60 -14.68 -1.94
C ALA A 247 -13.47 -13.76 -0.70
N SER A 248 -14.57 -13.17 -0.24
CA SER A 248 -14.61 -12.33 0.97
C SER A 248 -14.32 -13.13 2.25
N LYS A 249 -14.84 -14.37 2.38
CA LYS A 249 -14.58 -15.25 3.53
C LYS A 249 -13.12 -15.68 3.59
N LEU A 250 -12.47 -15.93 2.44
CA LEU A 250 -11.05 -16.25 2.40
C LEU A 250 -10.20 -15.05 2.82
N LEU A 251 -10.58 -13.84 2.42
CA LEU A 251 -9.96 -12.59 2.83
C LEU A 251 -10.15 -12.32 4.34
N THR A 252 -11.32 -12.64 4.89
CA THR A 252 -11.61 -12.50 6.34
C THR A 252 -10.81 -13.49 7.17
N ALA A 253 -10.64 -14.72 6.70
CA ALA A 253 -9.83 -15.75 7.39
C ALA A 253 -8.32 -15.41 7.44
N LEU A 254 -7.84 -14.58 6.50
CA LEU A 254 -6.47 -14.06 6.50
C LEU A 254 -6.30 -12.81 7.40
N ARG A 255 -7.40 -12.12 7.74
CA ARG A 255 -7.42 -10.95 8.65
C ARG A 255 -7.35 -11.29 10.13
N VAL A 256 -7.73 -12.52 10.53
CA VAL A 256 -7.88 -12.93 11.95
C VAL A 256 -6.53 -13.21 12.64
N ARG A 257 -5.39 -13.13 11.96
CA ARG A 257 -4.07 -13.42 12.55
C ARG A 257 -3.34 -12.25 13.18
N ASP A 258 -3.87 -11.03 13.08
CA ASP A 258 -3.22 -9.84 13.66
C ASP A 258 -3.70 -9.49 15.08
N ASP A 259 -4.65 -10.24 15.66
CA ASP A 259 -5.25 -9.95 16.98
C ASP A 259 -4.78 -10.89 18.11
N ASP A 260 -3.91 -11.87 17.85
CA ASP A 260 -3.53 -12.92 18.83
C ASP A 260 -2.07 -12.85 19.33
N ASP A 261 -1.44 -11.67 19.37
CA ASP A 261 -0.20 -11.48 20.14
C ASP A 261 -0.39 -10.32 21.15
N GLU A 262 -0.93 -10.67 22.35
CA GLU A 262 -0.74 -9.92 23.59
C GLU A 262 0.67 -10.13 24.16
#